data_8a273f12d5a53cb419a303b871cf7708
#
_entry.id   8a273f12d5a53cb419a303b871cf7708
#
_cell.length_a   1.000
_cell.length_b   1.000
_cell.length_c   1.000
_cell.angle_alpha   90.00
_cell.angle_beta   90.00
_cell.angle_gamma   90.00
#
_symmetry.space_group_name_H-M   'P 1'
#
loop_
_entity.id
_entity.type
_entity.pdbx_description
1 polymer ?
#
loop_
_entity_poly.entity_id
_entity_poly.type
_entity_poly.pdbx_seq_one_letter_code
_entity_poly.pdbx_strand_id
1 'polypeptide(L)'
;NQDEETQKKWKKGNDINENATAEECFYSLKKEYKIEQEDISEAYKIMVVRYEIARNGYSSIRPVTIAKDVSRASAVKLGEQSIYFPGISATTEPLVSYPAGSLASHILGYVGNITQAELDGREDTYGINDVIGKVGIQYLFEEYLRGQNGIKQLDMSVDGNITDEYITKEAVAG
;
A
#
# COMPACT_ATOMS: atom_id res chain seq x y z
N ASN A 1 0.64 8.72 -20.82
CA ASN A 1 1.96 8.81 -21.48
C ASN A 1 2.96 9.30 -20.45
N GLN A 2 3.73 8.39 -19.90
CA GLN A 2 4.88 8.77 -19.09
C GLN A 2 5.93 9.37 -20.03
N ASP A 3 6.62 10.39 -19.55
CA ASP A 3 7.73 11.03 -20.22
C ASP A 3 8.82 10.01 -20.51
N GLU A 4 9.50 10.12 -21.67
CA GLU A 4 10.59 9.22 -22.10
C GLU A 4 11.71 9.12 -21.05
N GLU A 5 12.00 10.20 -20.35
CA GLU A 5 13.02 10.24 -19.31
C GLU A 5 12.62 9.39 -18.10
N THR A 6 11.33 9.42 -17.72
CA THR A 6 10.78 8.58 -16.64
C THR A 6 10.84 7.10 -17.02
N GLN A 7 10.54 6.76 -18.28
CA GLN A 7 10.63 5.38 -18.78
C GLN A 7 12.08 4.87 -18.77
N LYS A 8 13.04 5.69 -19.20
CA LYS A 8 14.47 5.33 -19.18
C LYS A 8 14.97 5.13 -17.75
N LYS A 9 14.60 6.03 -16.83
CA LYS A 9 14.90 5.89 -15.40
C LYS A 9 14.36 4.59 -14.81
N TRP A 10 13.10 4.28 -15.15
CA TRP A 10 12.46 3.05 -14.68
C TRP A 10 13.16 1.79 -15.23
N LYS A 11 13.48 1.75 -16.53
CA LYS A 11 14.20 0.64 -17.15
C LYS A 11 15.57 0.43 -16.50
N LYS A 12 16.31 1.53 -16.31
CA LYS A 12 17.63 1.48 -15.64
C LYS A 12 17.54 0.99 -14.20
N GLY A 13 16.50 1.41 -13.47
CA GLY A 13 16.26 0.96 -12.09
C GLY A 13 15.89 -0.52 -11.96
N ASN A 14 15.48 -1.17 -13.06
CA ASN A 14 15.16 -2.60 -13.13
C ASN A 14 16.18 -3.39 -13.97
N ASP A 15 17.39 -2.88 -14.16
CA ASP A 15 18.46 -3.51 -14.96
C ASP A 15 18.04 -3.88 -16.40
N ILE A 16 17.11 -3.12 -16.99
CA ILE A 16 16.60 -3.29 -18.34
C ILE A 16 17.26 -2.27 -19.28
N ASN A 17 17.58 -2.70 -20.52
CA ASN A 17 18.11 -1.81 -21.52
C ASN A 17 17.18 -0.62 -21.77
N GLU A 18 17.72 0.60 -21.81
CA GLU A 18 16.95 1.84 -21.98
C GLU A 18 16.12 1.85 -23.27
N ASN A 19 16.58 1.16 -24.32
CA ASN A 19 15.90 1.07 -25.62
C ASN A 19 14.99 -0.17 -25.74
N ALA A 20 14.86 -0.99 -24.69
CA ALA A 20 14.03 -2.19 -24.72
C ALA A 20 12.58 -1.84 -25.04
N THR A 21 11.92 -2.66 -25.83
CA THR A 21 10.48 -2.59 -26.11
C THR A 21 9.67 -2.98 -24.86
N ALA A 22 8.38 -2.72 -24.86
CA ALA A 22 7.48 -3.15 -23.77
C ALA A 22 7.48 -4.69 -23.62
N GLU A 23 7.57 -5.41 -24.73
CA GLU A 23 7.64 -6.87 -24.73
C GLU A 23 8.94 -7.37 -24.12
N GLU A 24 10.07 -6.79 -24.48
CA GLU A 24 11.38 -7.13 -23.89
C GLU A 24 11.43 -6.81 -22.40
N CYS A 25 10.83 -5.70 -21.96
CA CYS A 25 10.68 -5.37 -20.55
C CYS A 25 9.86 -6.45 -19.81
N PHE A 26 8.74 -6.88 -20.42
CA PHE A 26 7.92 -7.93 -19.84
C PHE A 26 8.68 -9.24 -19.65
N TYR A 27 9.39 -9.71 -20.67
CA TYR A 27 10.15 -10.96 -20.56
C TYR A 27 11.35 -10.84 -19.62
N SER A 28 11.98 -9.69 -19.52
CA SER A 28 13.05 -9.43 -18.56
C SER A 28 12.53 -9.55 -17.12
N LEU A 29 11.41 -8.88 -16.79
CA LEU A 29 10.79 -8.98 -15.48
C LEU A 29 10.22 -10.38 -15.20
N LYS A 30 9.65 -11.05 -16.22
CA LYS A 30 9.18 -12.43 -16.09
C LYS A 30 10.30 -13.37 -15.65
N LYS A 31 11.49 -13.20 -16.22
CA LYS A 31 12.70 -13.96 -15.87
C LYS A 31 13.21 -13.59 -14.48
N GLU A 32 13.31 -12.30 -14.17
CA GLU A 32 13.79 -11.79 -12.88
C GLU A 32 12.92 -12.31 -11.73
N TYR A 33 11.60 -12.22 -11.88
CA TYR A 33 10.65 -12.70 -10.89
C TYR A 33 10.35 -14.19 -10.96
N LYS A 34 11.05 -14.96 -11.81
CA LYS A 34 10.91 -16.43 -11.95
C LYS A 34 9.44 -16.85 -12.14
N ILE A 35 8.74 -16.19 -13.07
CA ILE A 35 7.33 -16.47 -13.37
C ILE A 35 7.28 -17.55 -14.44
N GLU A 36 6.79 -18.73 -14.08
CA GLU A 36 6.72 -19.92 -14.94
C GLU A 36 5.42 -19.96 -15.78
N GLN A 37 4.43 -19.16 -15.44
CA GLN A 37 3.14 -19.11 -16.13
C GLN A 37 3.31 -18.82 -17.62
N GLU A 38 2.70 -19.67 -18.47
CA GLU A 38 2.78 -19.50 -19.94
C GLU A 38 1.76 -18.47 -20.45
N ASP A 39 0.57 -18.44 -19.85
CA ASP A 39 -0.44 -17.43 -20.20
C ASP A 39 0.05 -16.04 -19.84
N ILE A 40 0.10 -15.16 -20.86
CA ILE A 40 0.63 -13.80 -20.73
C ILE A 40 -0.20 -12.97 -19.74
N SER A 41 -1.53 -13.14 -19.72
CA SER A 41 -2.42 -12.38 -18.85
C SER A 41 -2.21 -12.76 -17.39
N GLU A 42 -2.08 -14.05 -17.10
CA GLU A 42 -1.82 -14.53 -15.74
C GLU A 42 -0.39 -14.18 -15.30
N ALA A 43 0.59 -14.38 -16.16
CA ALA A 43 1.98 -14.00 -15.90
C ALA A 43 2.10 -12.49 -15.57
N TYR A 44 1.36 -11.65 -16.30
CA TYR A 44 1.32 -10.20 -16.04
C TYR A 44 0.74 -9.87 -14.67
N LYS A 45 -0.36 -10.50 -14.26
CA LYS A 45 -0.94 -10.30 -12.93
C LYS A 45 0.03 -10.67 -11.81
N ILE A 46 0.70 -11.82 -11.94
CA ILE A 46 1.73 -12.25 -10.98
C ILE A 46 2.88 -11.26 -10.95
N MET A 47 3.32 -10.79 -12.11
CA MET A 47 4.41 -9.81 -12.25
C MET A 47 4.08 -8.51 -11.51
N VAL A 48 2.89 -7.96 -11.72
CA VAL A 48 2.45 -6.71 -11.05
C VAL A 48 2.52 -6.87 -9.53
N VAL A 49 1.99 -7.97 -9.00
CA VAL A 49 2.02 -8.23 -7.55
C VAL A 49 3.46 -8.34 -7.03
N ARG A 50 4.32 -9.12 -7.70
CA ARG A 50 5.72 -9.28 -7.29
C ARG A 50 6.51 -7.99 -7.40
N TYR A 51 6.26 -7.20 -8.44
CA TYR A 51 6.87 -5.89 -8.63
C TYR A 51 6.47 -4.91 -7.51
N GLU A 52 5.18 -4.83 -7.15
CA GLU A 52 4.72 -3.96 -6.06
C GLU A 52 5.31 -4.39 -4.70
N ILE A 53 5.39 -5.69 -4.44
CA ILE A 53 6.02 -6.22 -3.23
C ILE A 53 7.50 -5.84 -3.17
N ALA A 54 8.25 -6.03 -4.27
CA ALA A 54 9.67 -5.70 -4.34
C ALA A 54 9.91 -4.19 -4.18
N ARG A 55 9.11 -3.37 -4.88
CA ARG A 55 9.21 -1.91 -4.84
C ARG A 55 8.94 -1.32 -3.46
N ASN A 56 7.98 -1.88 -2.73
CA ASN A 56 7.57 -1.36 -1.42
C ASN A 56 8.33 -1.97 -0.24
N GLY A 57 9.29 -2.86 -0.49
CA GLY A 57 10.18 -3.42 0.52
C GLY A 57 9.43 -4.22 1.59
N TYR A 58 8.73 -5.28 1.14
CA TYR A 58 8.01 -6.19 2.04
C TYR A 58 8.93 -6.78 3.11
N SER A 59 8.43 -6.86 4.33
CA SER A 59 9.00 -7.66 5.41
C SER A 59 7.87 -8.22 6.29
N SER A 60 8.17 -9.19 7.15
CA SER A 60 7.17 -9.79 8.05
C SER A 60 6.45 -8.78 8.95
N ILE A 61 7.11 -7.66 9.26
CA ILE A 61 6.58 -6.59 10.09
C ILE A 61 6.08 -5.38 9.28
N ARG A 62 6.29 -5.39 7.96
CA ARG A 62 5.89 -4.30 7.06
C ARG A 62 5.07 -4.85 5.91
N PRO A 63 3.75 -4.97 6.08
CA PRO A 63 2.87 -5.46 5.02
C PRO A 63 2.83 -4.46 3.86
N VAL A 64 2.58 -4.99 2.66
CA VAL A 64 2.41 -4.20 1.44
C VAL A 64 0.97 -4.32 0.97
N THR A 65 0.31 -3.18 0.74
CA THR A 65 -1.05 -3.15 0.18
C THR A 65 -1.00 -3.54 -1.29
N ILE A 66 -1.59 -4.68 -1.63
CA ILE A 66 -1.62 -5.21 -2.99
C ILE A 66 -2.87 -4.72 -3.75
N ALA A 67 -4.01 -4.62 -3.06
CA ALA A 67 -5.27 -4.19 -3.65
C ALA A 67 -6.07 -3.36 -2.64
N LYS A 68 -6.81 -2.37 -3.16
CA LYS A 68 -7.76 -1.54 -2.41
C LYS A 68 -9.16 -1.76 -2.96
N ASP A 69 -10.17 -1.38 -2.19
CA ASP A 69 -11.59 -1.48 -2.58
C ASP A 69 -12.04 -2.90 -2.96
N VAL A 70 -11.45 -3.91 -2.33
CA VAL A 70 -11.88 -5.29 -2.54
C VAL A 70 -13.29 -5.52 -2.01
N SER A 71 -14.09 -6.29 -2.76
CA SER A 71 -15.45 -6.60 -2.34
C SER A 71 -15.45 -7.35 -0.99
N ARG A 72 -16.50 -7.11 -0.17
CA ARG A 72 -16.66 -7.82 1.09
C ARG A 72 -16.66 -9.33 0.90
N ALA A 73 -17.27 -9.83 -0.18
CA ALA A 73 -17.28 -11.26 -0.51
C ALA A 73 -15.86 -11.80 -0.76
N SER A 74 -15.02 -11.04 -1.47
CA SER A 74 -13.62 -11.40 -1.70
C SER A 74 -12.80 -11.40 -0.41
N ALA A 75 -13.01 -10.40 0.45
CA ALA A 75 -12.32 -10.31 1.75
C ALA A 75 -12.70 -11.49 2.68
N VAL A 76 -14.00 -11.84 2.75
CA VAL A 76 -14.47 -13.00 3.54
C VAL A 76 -13.88 -14.30 2.99
N LYS A 77 -13.94 -14.51 1.66
CA LYS A 77 -13.37 -15.69 1.02
C LYS A 77 -11.86 -15.81 1.29
N LEU A 78 -11.14 -14.71 1.28
CA LEU A 78 -9.72 -14.69 1.60
C LEU A 78 -9.46 -15.11 3.05
N GLY A 79 -10.26 -14.61 4.00
CA GLY A 79 -10.19 -14.99 5.41
C GLY A 79 -10.49 -16.47 5.64
N GLU A 80 -11.52 -17.02 4.99
CA GLU A 80 -11.88 -18.44 5.07
C GLU A 80 -10.78 -19.36 4.49
N GLN A 81 -10.06 -18.89 3.49
CA GLN A 81 -9.00 -19.61 2.81
C GLN A 81 -7.58 -19.20 3.26
N SER A 82 -7.44 -18.57 4.41
CA SER A 82 -6.15 -18.06 4.93
C SER A 82 -5.05 -19.12 5.00
N ILE A 83 -5.40 -20.40 5.24
CA ILE A 83 -4.46 -21.53 5.22
C ILE A 83 -3.77 -21.68 3.84
N TYR A 84 -4.48 -21.38 2.75
CA TYR A 84 -3.95 -21.46 1.38
C TYR A 84 -3.20 -20.21 0.95
N PHE A 85 -3.38 -19.11 1.68
CA PHE A 85 -2.77 -17.80 1.39
C PHE A 85 -1.99 -17.27 2.60
N PRO A 86 -0.95 -17.98 3.06
CA PRO A 86 -0.16 -17.54 4.20
C PRO A 86 0.46 -16.16 3.91
N GLY A 87 0.38 -15.26 4.90
CA GLY A 87 0.91 -13.90 4.77
C GLY A 87 0.02 -12.91 4.02
N ILE A 88 -1.19 -13.31 3.59
CA ILE A 88 -2.17 -12.39 3.01
C ILE A 88 -3.28 -12.15 4.02
N SER A 89 -3.62 -10.88 4.26
CA SER A 89 -4.74 -10.48 5.12
C SER A 89 -5.57 -9.40 4.46
N ALA A 90 -6.85 -9.34 4.80
CA ALA A 90 -7.74 -8.24 4.42
C ALA A 90 -8.04 -7.40 5.67
N THR A 91 -7.80 -6.11 5.58
CA THR A 91 -8.08 -5.15 6.65
C THR A 91 -9.09 -4.12 6.18
N THR A 92 -9.82 -3.52 7.12
CA THR A 92 -10.71 -2.41 6.84
C THR A 92 -10.03 -1.13 7.28
N GLU A 93 -9.90 -0.19 6.35
CA GLU A 93 -9.36 1.14 6.62
C GLU A 93 -10.47 2.19 6.45
N PRO A 94 -10.59 3.17 7.35
CA PRO A 94 -11.53 4.26 7.17
C PRO A 94 -11.11 5.13 5.99
N LEU A 95 -12.08 5.44 5.11
CA LEU A 95 -11.87 6.35 3.99
C LEU A 95 -12.70 7.61 4.17
N VAL A 96 -12.10 8.77 3.92
CA VAL A 96 -12.84 10.03 3.88
C VAL A 96 -13.72 10.06 2.65
N SER A 97 -15.02 10.28 2.85
CA SER A 97 -16.00 10.41 1.77
C SER A 97 -16.54 11.84 1.72
N TYR A 98 -16.72 12.36 0.51
CA TYR A 98 -17.30 13.68 0.24
C TYR A 98 -18.64 13.51 -0.50
N PRO A 99 -19.75 13.24 0.23
CA PRO A 99 -21.04 12.89 -0.39
C PRO A 99 -21.60 13.99 -1.30
N ALA A 100 -21.25 15.25 -1.00
CA ALA A 100 -21.66 16.40 -1.79
C ALA A 100 -20.69 16.75 -2.95
N GLY A 101 -19.74 15.87 -3.24
CA GLY A 101 -18.77 16.05 -4.31
C GLY A 101 -17.92 17.30 -4.14
N SER A 102 -17.97 18.21 -5.13
CA SER A 102 -17.18 19.45 -5.13
C SER A 102 -17.73 20.58 -4.27
N LEU A 103 -18.90 20.39 -3.61
CA LEU A 103 -19.52 21.43 -2.79
C LEU A 103 -18.59 21.83 -1.65
N ALA A 104 -18.28 23.12 -1.55
CA ALA A 104 -17.40 23.72 -0.54
C ALA A 104 -15.99 23.09 -0.48
N SER A 105 -15.52 22.46 -1.55
CA SER A 105 -14.22 21.76 -1.58
C SER A 105 -13.04 22.66 -1.18
N HIS A 106 -13.11 23.95 -1.52
CA HIS A 106 -12.09 24.96 -1.17
C HIS A 106 -12.09 25.33 0.33
N ILE A 107 -13.22 25.08 1.05
CA ILE A 107 -13.33 25.28 2.50
C ILE A 107 -12.98 24.00 3.23
N LEU A 108 -13.58 22.86 2.81
CA LEU A 108 -13.36 21.55 3.42
C LEU A 108 -11.92 21.09 3.24
N GLY A 109 -11.36 21.30 2.06
CA GLY A 109 -10.06 20.79 1.70
C GLY A 109 -10.08 19.32 1.27
N TYR A 110 -8.94 18.67 1.33
CA TYR A 110 -8.78 17.25 1.02
C TYR A 110 -7.72 16.61 1.90
N VAL A 111 -7.77 15.28 1.98
CA VAL A 111 -6.75 14.46 2.65
C VAL A 111 -5.80 13.83 1.63
N GLY A 112 -4.60 13.53 2.05
CA GLY A 112 -3.59 12.88 1.21
C GLY A 112 -2.48 12.26 2.06
N ASN A 113 -1.67 11.39 1.47
CA ASN A 113 -0.57 10.76 2.17
C ASN A 113 0.40 11.81 2.72
N ILE A 114 0.90 11.56 3.94
CA ILE A 114 1.93 12.40 4.54
C ILE A 114 3.20 12.35 3.69
N THR A 115 3.83 13.48 3.49
CA THR A 115 5.14 13.57 2.84
C THR A 115 6.25 13.47 3.88
N GLN A 116 7.48 13.13 3.46
CA GLN A 116 8.62 13.09 4.38
C GLN A 116 8.82 14.42 5.09
N ALA A 117 8.71 15.54 4.38
CA ALA A 117 8.86 16.87 4.97
C ALA A 117 7.79 17.23 6.02
N GLU A 118 6.59 16.66 5.89
CA GLU A 118 5.50 16.83 6.87
C GLU A 118 5.64 15.88 8.05
N LEU A 119 6.30 14.74 7.84
CA LEU A 119 6.58 13.74 8.86
C LEU A 119 7.73 14.18 9.78
N ASP A 120 8.74 14.84 9.22
CA ASP A 120 9.95 15.25 9.94
C ASP A 120 9.61 16.06 11.20
N GLY A 121 10.00 15.53 12.36
CA GLY A 121 9.70 16.08 13.69
C GLY A 121 8.30 15.76 14.23
N ARG A 122 7.55 14.85 13.58
CA ARG A 122 6.22 14.41 13.98
C ARG A 122 6.08 12.88 14.00
N GLU A 123 7.21 12.17 13.98
CA GLU A 123 7.30 10.70 13.89
C GLU A 123 6.66 9.99 15.09
N ASP A 124 6.57 10.65 16.23
CA ASP A 124 5.88 10.14 17.42
C ASP A 124 4.35 10.07 17.22
N THR A 125 3.82 10.81 16.24
CA THR A 125 2.39 11.01 16.06
C THR A 125 1.89 10.40 14.76
N TYR A 126 2.72 10.42 13.70
CA TYR A 126 2.37 9.98 12.35
C TYR A 126 3.35 8.95 11.82
N GLY A 127 2.81 8.01 11.06
CA GLY A 127 3.59 7.07 10.25
C GLY A 127 3.72 7.52 8.80
N ILE A 128 4.70 6.99 8.09
CA ILE A 128 5.01 7.36 6.70
C ILE A 128 3.86 7.07 5.69
N ASN A 129 2.92 6.24 6.07
CA ASN A 129 1.77 5.89 5.23
C ASN A 129 0.47 6.55 5.68
N ASP A 130 0.53 7.39 6.71
CA ASP A 130 -0.66 8.04 7.23
C ASP A 130 -1.24 9.04 6.22
N VAL A 131 -2.55 9.16 6.26
CA VAL A 131 -3.31 10.13 5.48
C VAL A 131 -3.64 11.31 6.38
N ILE A 132 -3.28 12.51 5.95
CA ILE A 132 -3.48 13.74 6.71
C ILE A 132 -4.28 14.76 5.89
N GLY A 133 -4.92 15.70 6.58
CA GLY A 133 -5.51 16.88 5.95
C GLY A 133 -4.44 17.76 5.30
N LYS A 134 -4.61 18.08 4.02
CA LYS A 134 -3.63 18.88 3.26
C LYS A 134 -3.96 20.37 3.24
N VAL A 135 -5.23 20.71 3.17
CA VAL A 135 -5.70 22.09 3.11
C VAL A 135 -7.08 22.23 3.77
N GLY A 136 -7.51 23.46 4.02
CA GLY A 136 -8.85 23.78 4.50
C GLY A 136 -9.11 23.30 5.93
N ILE A 137 -10.38 23.00 6.21
CA ILE A 137 -10.83 22.50 7.51
C ILE A 137 -10.15 21.19 7.86
N GLN A 138 -9.94 20.30 6.89
CA GLN A 138 -9.23 19.03 7.06
C GLN A 138 -7.82 19.23 7.65
N TYR A 139 -7.09 20.26 7.18
CA TYR A 139 -5.78 20.58 7.72
C TYR A 139 -5.84 21.27 9.09
N LEU A 140 -6.76 22.24 9.25
CA LEU A 140 -6.86 23.03 10.49
C LEU A 140 -7.33 22.19 11.69
N PHE A 141 -8.17 21.22 11.45
CA PHE A 141 -8.74 20.35 12.49
C PHE A 141 -8.19 18.91 12.43
N GLU A 142 -7.06 18.72 11.78
CA GLU A 142 -6.41 17.41 11.62
C GLU A 142 -6.30 16.65 12.95
N GLU A 143 -5.86 17.31 14.01
CA GLU A 143 -5.66 16.72 15.33
C GLU A 143 -6.97 16.11 15.90
N TYR A 144 -8.11 16.70 15.58
CA TYR A 144 -9.44 16.22 16.04
C TYR A 144 -10.02 15.16 15.09
N LEU A 145 -9.76 15.30 13.79
CA LEU A 145 -10.39 14.49 12.75
C LEU A 145 -9.66 13.16 12.50
N ARG A 146 -8.37 13.07 12.80
CA ARG A 146 -7.56 11.88 12.51
C ARG A 146 -7.84 10.67 13.41
N GLY A 147 -8.43 10.89 14.59
CA GLY A 147 -8.58 9.85 15.61
C GLY A 147 -7.25 9.46 16.26
N GLN A 148 -7.18 8.24 16.79
CA GLN A 148 -5.99 7.70 17.42
C GLN A 148 -5.69 6.31 16.89
N ASN A 149 -4.46 6.08 16.47
CA ASN A 149 -4.00 4.77 16.02
C ASN A 149 -4.01 3.76 17.15
N GLY A 150 -4.47 2.55 16.86
CA GLY A 150 -4.31 1.39 17.73
C GLY A 150 -2.86 0.90 17.73
N ILE A 151 -2.51 0.12 18.73
CA ILE A 151 -1.21 -0.56 18.82
C ILE A 151 -1.45 -2.06 18.89
N LYS A 152 -0.85 -2.79 17.93
CA LYS A 152 -0.88 -4.24 17.87
C LYS A 152 0.53 -4.76 18.14
N GLN A 153 0.67 -5.62 19.11
CA GLN A 153 1.91 -6.32 19.39
C GLN A 153 1.93 -7.66 18.66
N LEU A 154 3.05 -7.97 18.03
CA LEU A 154 3.27 -9.22 17.33
C LEU A 154 4.37 -9.99 18.02
N ASP A 155 4.10 -11.23 18.42
CA ASP A 155 5.12 -12.16 18.85
C ASP A 155 5.64 -12.94 17.65
N MET A 156 6.96 -13.04 17.53
CA MET A 156 7.61 -13.67 16.39
C MET A 156 8.52 -14.80 16.84
N SER A 157 8.48 -15.92 16.11
CA SER A 157 9.45 -16.99 16.25
C SER A 157 10.84 -16.56 15.76
N VAL A 158 11.86 -17.36 16.11
CA VAL A 158 13.24 -17.13 15.65
C VAL A 158 13.34 -17.15 14.12
N ASP A 159 12.44 -17.86 13.45
CA ASP A 159 12.38 -17.97 11.99
C ASP A 159 11.63 -16.78 11.33
N GLY A 160 11.20 -15.77 12.13
CA GLY A 160 10.50 -14.59 11.63
C GLY A 160 9.01 -14.80 11.33
N ASN A 161 8.43 -15.92 11.75
CA ASN A 161 6.98 -16.15 11.62
C ASN A 161 6.24 -15.55 12.82
N ILE A 162 5.10 -14.90 12.55
CA ILE A 162 4.22 -14.41 13.62
C ILE A 162 3.57 -15.61 14.29
N THR A 163 3.78 -15.74 15.60
CA THR A 163 3.25 -16.83 16.43
C THR A 163 2.01 -16.42 17.20
N ASP A 164 1.90 -15.15 17.57
CA ASP A 164 0.74 -14.60 18.25
C ASP A 164 0.61 -13.09 17.97
N GLU A 165 -0.60 -12.56 18.15
CA GLU A 165 -0.88 -11.14 17.99
C GLU A 165 -1.91 -10.66 19.01
N TYR A 166 -1.66 -9.53 19.66
CA TYR A 166 -2.61 -8.90 20.59
C TYR A 166 -2.71 -7.40 20.38
N ILE A 167 -3.93 -6.89 20.54
CA ILE A 167 -4.19 -5.44 20.52
C ILE A 167 -3.86 -4.89 21.91
N THR A 168 -2.79 -4.10 21.99
CA THR A 168 -2.38 -3.44 23.23
C THR A 168 -3.15 -2.13 23.46
N LYS A 169 -3.53 -1.47 22.38
CA LYS A 169 -4.36 -0.25 22.40
C LYS A 169 -5.35 -0.30 21.23
N GLU A 170 -6.61 -0.12 21.53
CA GLU A 170 -7.66 -0.03 20.52
C GLU A 170 -7.53 1.28 19.72
N ALA A 171 -7.86 1.22 18.42
CA ALA A 171 -7.97 2.42 17.59
C ALA A 171 -9.23 3.20 17.94
N VAL A 172 -9.15 4.51 17.97
CA VAL A 172 -10.31 5.41 18.20
C VAL A 172 -10.53 6.23 16.93
N ALA A 173 -11.76 6.20 16.41
CA ALA A 173 -12.14 7.03 15.27
C ALA A 173 -12.10 8.52 15.64
N GLY A 174 -11.81 9.37 14.65
CA GLY A 174 -11.88 10.82 14.79
C GLY A 174 -13.30 11.35 14.71
#